data_703a4e6ebe0579419750021867e22142
#
_entry.id   703a4e6ebe0579419750021867e22142
#
_cell.length_a   1.000
_cell.length_b   1.000
_cell.length_c   1.000
_cell.angle_alpha   90.00
_cell.angle_beta   90.00
_cell.angle_gamma   90.00
#
_symmetry.space_group_name_H-M   'P 1'
#
loop_
_entity.id
_entity.type
_entity.pdbx_description
1 polymer ?
#
loop_
_entity_poly.entity_id
_entity_poly.type
_entity_poly.pdbx_seq_one_letter_code
_entity_poly.pdbx_strand_id
1 'polypeptide(L)'
;MALKLTRRVGFQRDIYDLPTVALRRRAIELLAHVAKGEIHGARLDARVATGDLSDCRKLYFDEDPSNPKPTYRLVYRLTPNEAHAVAVEAVSVGERFELDAYLRAQRNLGRS
;
A
#
# COMPACT_ATOMS: atom_id res chain seq x y z
N MET A 1 5.83 3.49 20.00
CA MET A 1 5.27 2.11 20.06
C MET A 1 4.89 1.69 18.64
N ALA A 2 5.29 0.49 18.23
CA ALA A 2 4.98 0.01 16.90
C ALA A 2 3.52 -0.45 16.81
N LEU A 3 2.89 -0.19 15.66
CA LEU A 3 1.56 -0.70 15.34
C LEU A 3 1.67 -2.16 14.88
N LYS A 4 0.58 -2.90 15.00
CA LYS A 4 0.49 -4.23 14.40
C LYS A 4 0.50 -4.10 12.88
N LEU A 5 1.04 -5.11 12.20
CA LEU A 5 0.98 -5.19 10.74
C LEU A 5 -0.02 -6.28 10.37
N THR A 6 -1.07 -5.89 9.68
CA THR A 6 -2.09 -6.80 9.16
C THR A 6 -2.19 -6.65 7.65
N ARG A 7 -2.94 -7.53 7.00
CA ARG A 7 -3.11 -7.46 5.54
C ARG A 7 -4.47 -7.96 5.11
N ARG A 8 -4.97 -7.38 4.02
CA ARG A 8 -6.15 -7.89 3.33
C ARG A 8 -5.80 -9.18 2.61
N VAL A 9 -6.79 -10.05 2.43
CA VAL A 9 -6.59 -11.33 1.75
C VAL A 9 -6.00 -11.13 0.35
N GLY A 10 -6.54 -10.18 -0.41
CA GLY A 10 -6.05 -9.90 -1.78
C GLY A 10 -4.62 -9.37 -1.84
N PHE A 11 -4.12 -8.77 -0.75
CA PHE A 11 -2.75 -8.26 -0.71
C PHE A 11 -1.72 -9.38 -0.93
N GLN A 12 -1.96 -10.56 -0.39
CA GLN A 12 -1.06 -11.69 -0.55
C GLN A 12 -0.89 -12.05 -2.03
N ARG A 13 -1.96 -12.05 -2.80
CA ARG A 13 -1.90 -12.27 -4.25
C ARG A 13 -1.14 -11.15 -4.94
N ASP A 14 -1.39 -9.90 -4.55
CA ASP A 14 -0.71 -8.75 -5.15
C ASP A 14 0.80 -8.84 -4.94
N ILE A 15 1.25 -9.25 -3.76
CA ILE A 15 2.66 -9.44 -3.46
C ILE A 15 3.28 -10.49 -4.41
N TYR A 16 2.58 -11.60 -4.63
CA TYR A 16 3.10 -12.64 -5.53
C TYR A 16 3.09 -12.23 -6.99
N ASP A 17 2.25 -11.26 -7.36
CA ASP A 17 2.25 -10.72 -8.72
C ASP A 17 3.45 -9.82 -9.01
N LEU A 18 4.18 -9.36 -7.98
CA LEU A 18 5.41 -8.60 -8.20
C LEU A 18 6.46 -9.50 -8.86
N PRO A 19 7.18 -8.99 -9.87
CA PRO A 19 8.03 -9.83 -10.70
C PRO A 19 9.28 -10.39 -10.02
N THR A 20 9.75 -9.79 -8.91
CA THR A 20 10.97 -10.22 -8.26
C THR A 20 10.82 -10.35 -6.75
N VAL A 21 11.66 -11.20 -6.16
CA VAL A 21 11.75 -11.35 -4.71
C VAL A 21 12.18 -10.04 -4.05
N ALA A 22 13.09 -9.31 -4.70
CA ALA A 22 13.57 -8.03 -4.18
C ALA A 22 12.43 -7.03 -4.01
N LEU A 23 11.52 -6.94 -4.99
CA LEU A 23 10.35 -6.06 -4.90
C LEU A 23 9.41 -6.49 -3.78
N ARG A 24 9.15 -7.78 -3.64
CA ARG A 24 8.30 -8.31 -2.56
C ARG A 24 8.87 -7.97 -1.19
N ARG A 25 10.18 -8.17 -1.02
CA ARG A 25 10.89 -7.85 0.22
C ARG A 25 10.81 -6.36 0.52
N ARG A 26 11.02 -5.53 -0.50
CA ARG A 26 10.98 -4.08 -0.33
C ARG A 26 9.60 -3.59 0.12
N ALA A 27 8.53 -4.13 -0.44
CA ALA A 27 7.17 -3.78 -0.04
C ALA A 27 6.92 -4.11 1.44
N ILE A 28 7.35 -5.28 1.89
CA ILE A 28 7.18 -5.70 3.29
C ILE A 28 8.04 -4.84 4.23
N GLU A 29 9.27 -4.50 3.83
CA GLU A 29 10.13 -3.60 4.61
C GLU A 29 9.49 -2.23 4.80
N LEU A 30 8.90 -1.67 3.74
CA LEU A 30 8.21 -0.38 3.83
C LEU A 30 7.05 -0.43 4.81
N LEU A 31 6.25 -1.48 4.78
CA LEU A 31 5.16 -1.66 5.73
C LEU A 31 5.68 -1.75 7.16
N ALA A 32 6.80 -2.43 7.39
CA ALA A 32 7.41 -2.51 8.70
C ALA A 32 7.85 -1.13 9.20
N HIS A 33 8.43 -0.31 8.32
CA HIS A 33 8.83 1.06 8.66
C HIS A 33 7.60 1.95 8.97
N VAL A 34 6.51 1.78 8.24
CA VAL A 34 5.26 2.49 8.57
C VAL A 34 4.75 2.08 9.95
N ALA A 35 4.76 0.78 10.26
CA ALA A 35 4.29 0.27 11.54
C ALA A 35 5.11 0.81 12.71
N LYS A 36 6.40 1.06 12.50
CA LYS A 36 7.29 1.65 13.51
C LYS A 36 7.19 3.16 13.60
N GLY A 37 6.41 3.80 12.72
CA GLY A 37 6.28 5.25 12.68
C GLY A 37 7.46 5.97 12.05
N GLU A 38 8.33 5.25 11.33
CA GLU A 38 9.55 5.83 10.75
C GLU A 38 9.28 6.55 9.43
N ILE A 39 8.24 6.10 8.70
CA ILE A 39 7.83 6.73 7.43
C ILE A 39 6.31 6.83 7.38
N HIS A 40 5.82 7.77 6.59
CA HIS A 40 4.39 7.98 6.36
C HIS A 40 4.14 8.13 4.86
N GLY A 41 3.11 7.44 4.35
CA GLY A 41 2.68 7.61 2.98
C GLY A 41 1.80 8.84 2.81
N ALA A 42 1.62 9.25 1.57
CA ALA A 42 0.72 10.33 1.21
C ALA A 42 -0.73 9.83 1.19
N ARG A 43 -1.66 10.67 1.67
CA ARG A 43 -3.08 10.35 1.67
C ARG A 43 -3.62 10.30 0.23
N LEU A 44 -4.52 9.37 -0.03
CA LEU A 44 -5.19 9.25 -1.31
C LEU A 44 -6.44 10.11 -1.35
N ASP A 45 -6.84 10.51 -2.58
CA ASP A 45 -8.08 11.22 -2.82
C ASP A 45 -9.16 10.24 -3.28
N ALA A 46 -10.42 10.63 -3.15
CA ALA A 46 -11.52 9.92 -3.79
C ALA A 46 -11.47 10.20 -5.30
N ARG A 47 -11.61 9.15 -6.10
CA ARG A 47 -11.59 9.24 -7.56
C ARG A 47 -12.71 8.40 -8.17
N VAL A 48 -13.31 8.91 -9.24
CA VAL A 48 -14.36 8.16 -9.95
C VAL A 48 -13.84 6.82 -10.46
N ALA A 49 -12.62 6.79 -11.01
CA ALA A 49 -12.03 5.58 -11.60
C ALA A 49 -11.68 4.50 -10.57
N THR A 50 -11.39 4.88 -9.33
CA THR A 50 -10.91 3.95 -8.30
C THR A 50 -11.81 3.88 -7.07
N GLY A 51 -12.90 4.64 -7.04
CA GLY A 51 -13.74 4.77 -5.87
C GLY A 51 -13.09 5.63 -4.79
N ASP A 52 -13.69 5.62 -3.60
CA ASP A 52 -13.18 6.39 -2.46
C ASP A 52 -12.12 5.58 -1.73
N LEU A 53 -10.87 6.01 -1.86
CA LEU A 53 -9.71 5.46 -1.15
C LEU A 53 -9.12 6.48 -0.19
N SER A 54 -9.91 7.50 0.23
CA SER A 54 -9.41 8.61 1.04
C SER A 54 -8.97 8.19 2.45
N ASP A 55 -9.35 7.00 2.92
CA ASP A 55 -8.87 6.43 4.18
C ASP A 55 -7.53 5.68 4.01
N CYS A 56 -6.99 5.65 2.81
CA CYS A 56 -5.76 4.96 2.49
C CYS A 56 -4.61 5.93 2.27
N ARG A 57 -3.39 5.40 2.36
CA ARG A 57 -2.15 6.11 2.05
C ARG A 57 -1.33 5.29 1.07
N LYS A 58 -0.44 5.97 0.35
CA LYS A 58 0.41 5.36 -0.68
C LYS A 58 1.87 5.62 -0.42
N LEU A 59 2.71 4.68 -0.84
CA LEU A 59 4.15 4.83 -0.94
C LEU A 59 4.59 4.34 -2.31
N TYR A 60 5.53 5.04 -2.92
CA TYR A 60 6.14 4.63 -4.17
C TYR A 60 7.42 3.87 -3.89
N PHE A 61 7.74 2.87 -4.71
CA PHE A 61 8.99 2.14 -4.57
C PHE A 61 9.40 1.47 -5.87
N ASP A 62 10.64 1.03 -5.89
CA ASP A 62 11.22 0.26 -6.99
C ASP A 62 12.36 -0.59 -6.43
N GLU A 63 12.94 -1.47 -7.24
CA GLU A 63 14.15 -2.18 -6.85
C GLU A 63 15.31 -1.21 -6.66
N ASP A 64 15.44 -0.24 -7.57
CA ASP A 64 16.45 0.80 -7.49
C ASP A 64 15.87 1.98 -6.70
N PRO A 65 16.34 2.23 -5.47
CA PRO A 65 15.81 3.31 -4.65
C PRO A 65 16.13 4.70 -5.22
N SER A 66 17.06 4.81 -6.17
CA SER A 66 17.41 6.07 -6.79
C SER A 66 16.56 6.41 -8.01
N ASN A 67 15.66 5.50 -8.44
CA ASN A 67 14.81 5.74 -9.59
C ASN A 67 13.88 6.93 -9.31
N PRO A 68 13.99 8.06 -10.09
CA PRO A 68 13.16 9.24 -9.84
C PRO A 68 11.68 9.02 -10.18
N LYS A 69 11.36 7.95 -10.93
CA LYS A 69 9.98 7.58 -11.28
C LYS A 69 9.74 6.12 -10.89
N PRO A 70 9.58 5.84 -9.59
CA PRO A 70 9.37 4.46 -9.15
C PRO A 70 8.20 3.80 -9.86
N THR A 71 8.38 2.53 -10.22
CA THR A 71 7.40 1.78 -11.01
C THR A 71 6.20 1.32 -10.20
N TYR A 72 6.38 1.12 -8.88
CA TYR A 72 5.41 0.43 -8.05
C TYR A 72 4.84 1.35 -6.98
N ARG A 73 3.65 0.95 -6.51
CA ARG A 73 2.89 1.70 -5.52
C ARG A 73 2.32 0.73 -4.49
N LEU A 74 2.54 1.06 -3.22
CA LEU A 74 2.03 0.31 -2.08
C LEU A 74 0.89 1.11 -1.46
N VAL A 75 -0.24 0.46 -1.19
CA VAL A 75 -1.40 1.09 -0.56
C VAL A 75 -1.66 0.44 0.79
N TYR A 76 -1.83 1.25 1.82
CA TYR A 76 -2.14 0.78 3.17
C TYR A 76 -3.12 1.74 3.83
N ARG A 77 -3.69 1.32 4.95
CA ARG A 77 -4.50 2.21 5.79
C ARG A 77 -4.22 1.90 7.26
N LEU A 78 -4.54 2.87 8.11
CA LEU A 78 -4.42 2.71 9.56
C LEU A 78 -5.78 2.31 10.12
N THR A 79 -5.83 1.29 10.94
CA THR A 79 -7.08 0.73 11.45
C THR A 79 -7.14 0.81 12.97
N PRO A 80 -8.33 1.05 13.56
CA PRO A 80 -9.63 1.24 12.92
C PRO A 80 -9.76 2.57 12.16
N ASN A 81 -8.95 3.57 12.50
CA ASN A 81 -8.86 4.85 11.80
C ASN A 81 -7.54 5.52 12.17
N GLU A 82 -7.21 6.63 11.50
CA GLU A 82 -5.92 7.30 11.70
C GLU A 82 -5.79 7.95 13.08
N ALA A 83 -6.90 8.41 13.66
CA ALA A 83 -6.88 9.08 14.96
C ALA A 83 -6.60 8.10 16.12
N HIS A 84 -7.05 6.87 15.99
CA HIS A 84 -6.94 5.85 17.03
C HIS A 84 -6.34 4.56 16.48
N ALA A 85 -5.29 4.68 15.66
CA ALA A 85 -4.70 3.54 14.98
C ALA A 85 -4.03 2.57 15.95
N VAL A 86 -4.32 1.29 15.78
CA VAL A 86 -3.66 0.19 16.48
C VAL A 86 -2.91 -0.72 15.52
N ALA A 87 -3.21 -0.64 14.24
CA ALA A 87 -2.61 -1.49 13.21
C ALA A 87 -2.43 -0.75 11.88
N VAL A 88 -1.45 -1.20 11.11
CA VAL A 88 -1.29 -0.88 9.69
C VAL A 88 -1.86 -2.05 8.93
N GLU A 89 -2.83 -1.80 8.06
CA GLU A 89 -3.39 -2.82 7.19
C GLU A 89 -2.84 -2.66 5.78
N ALA A 90 -2.10 -3.65 5.30
CA ALA A 90 -1.63 -3.68 3.92
C ALA A 90 -2.84 -3.97 3.02
N VAL A 91 -3.13 -3.07 2.09
CA VAL A 91 -4.33 -3.14 1.26
C VAL A 91 -4.01 -3.68 -0.13
N SER A 92 -3.02 -3.11 -0.81
CA SER A 92 -2.64 -3.55 -2.14
C SER A 92 -1.21 -3.16 -2.48
N VAL A 93 -0.67 -3.79 -3.51
CA VAL A 93 0.57 -3.38 -4.15
C VAL A 93 0.46 -3.69 -5.64
N GLY A 94 0.98 -2.81 -6.46
CA GLY A 94 0.94 -2.97 -7.91
C GLY A 94 1.70 -1.86 -8.59
N GLU A 95 1.57 -1.81 -9.91
CA GLU A 95 2.24 -0.79 -10.70
C GLU A 95 1.52 0.55 -10.58
N ARG A 96 2.28 1.62 -10.82
CA ARG A 96 1.69 2.96 -10.97
C ARG A 96 0.91 3.08 -12.27
N PHE A 97 1.32 2.30 -13.28
CA PHE A 97 0.75 2.36 -14.62
C PHE A 97 -0.74 2.01 -14.60
N GLU A 98 -1.54 2.84 -15.27
CA GLU A 98 -2.99 2.68 -15.40
C GLU A 98 -3.72 2.50 -14.07
N LEU A 99 -3.19 3.07 -12.98
CA LEU A 99 -3.79 3.01 -11.64
C LEU A 99 -3.90 1.58 -11.08
N ASP A 100 -3.07 0.66 -11.56
CA ASP A 100 -3.14 -0.76 -11.19
C ASP A 100 -3.22 -0.98 -9.67
N ALA A 101 -2.32 -0.36 -8.91
CA ALA A 101 -2.31 -0.52 -7.44
C ALA A 101 -3.63 -0.03 -6.81
N TYR A 102 -4.21 1.04 -7.33
CA TYR A 102 -5.46 1.58 -6.80
C TYR A 102 -6.66 0.71 -7.16
N LEU A 103 -6.70 0.16 -8.36
CA LEU A 103 -7.77 -0.76 -8.76
C LEU A 103 -7.71 -2.04 -7.92
N ARG A 104 -6.50 -2.52 -7.60
CA ARG A 104 -6.31 -3.65 -6.69
C ARG A 104 -6.79 -3.30 -5.28
N ALA A 105 -6.52 -2.07 -4.80
CA ALA A 105 -6.99 -1.61 -3.50
C ALA A 105 -8.52 -1.61 -3.44
N GLN A 106 -9.16 -1.05 -4.46
CA GLN A 106 -10.62 -1.04 -4.56
C GLN A 106 -11.20 -2.45 -4.48
N ARG A 107 -10.62 -3.36 -5.25
CA ARG A 107 -11.04 -4.77 -5.25
C ARG A 107 -10.85 -5.41 -3.88
N ASN A 108 -9.68 -5.23 -3.28
CA ASN A 108 -9.32 -5.88 -2.02
C ASN A 108 -10.16 -5.36 -0.84
N LEU A 109 -10.59 -4.12 -0.91
CA LEU A 109 -11.47 -3.52 0.11
C LEU A 109 -12.96 -3.78 -0.19
N GLY A 110 -13.29 -4.40 -1.32
CA GLY A 110 -14.68 -4.64 -1.71
C GLY A 110 -15.42 -3.36 -2.08
N ARG A 111 -14.71 -2.36 -2.58
CA ARG A 111 -15.29 -1.08 -3.00
C ARG A 111 -15.41 -1.03 -4.52
N SER A 112 -16.42 -0.35 -5.00
CA SER A 112 -16.65 -0.17 -6.43
C SER A 112 -16.83 1.30 -6.80
#